data_44b6675cca22a12d369ff32523bdc9ef
#
_entry.id   44b6675cca22a12d369ff32523bdc9ef
#
_cell.length_a   1.000
_cell.length_b   1.000
_cell.length_c   1.000
_cell.angle_alpha   90.00
_cell.angle_beta   90.00
_cell.angle_gamma   90.00
#
_symmetry.space_group_name_H-M   'P 1'
#
loop_
_entity.id
_entity.type
_entity.pdbx_description
1 polymer ?
#
loop_
_entity_poly.entity_id
_entity_poly.type
_entity_poly.pdbx_seq_one_letter_code
_entity_poly.pdbx_strand_id
1 'polypeptide(L)'
;MGDKRKIKEIYNCVAIVSNEELYPLQKWYNQLIEKTIDEITIADVLKMIRQKEFTNLAMSKAIYFLQENVFAGELYEGELLEKLSEMDSLFLTSYADDLKKIIKNALLKSKIHDWTYDGEEKEFKDIIDDLYQKVVEAV
;
A
#
# COMPACT_ATOMS: atom_id res chain seq x y z
N MET A 1 -3.06 -12.85 16.72
CA MET A 1 -1.74 -12.51 17.21
C MET A 1 -0.74 -12.45 16.09
N GLY A 2 -0.07 -11.34 15.95
CA GLY A 2 0.89 -11.12 14.88
C GLY A 2 2.25 -11.69 15.18
N ASP A 3 3.07 -11.76 14.15
CA ASP A 3 4.48 -12.08 14.25
C ASP A 3 5.17 -10.92 15.00
N LYS A 4 5.86 -11.23 16.08
CA LYS A 4 6.54 -10.21 16.90
C LYS A 4 7.98 -9.94 16.49
N ARG A 5 8.44 -10.62 15.43
CA ARG A 5 9.79 -10.38 14.91
C ARG A 5 9.85 -9.04 14.21
N LYS A 6 11.01 -8.41 14.28
CA LYS A 6 11.28 -7.19 13.50
C LYS A 6 11.49 -7.55 12.03
N ILE A 7 11.23 -6.60 11.17
CA ILE A 7 11.42 -6.80 9.71
C ILE A 7 12.84 -7.30 9.43
N LYS A 8 13.85 -6.73 10.09
CA LYS A 8 15.25 -7.16 9.90
C LYS A 8 15.47 -8.63 10.24
N GLU A 9 14.72 -9.18 11.18
CA GLU A 9 14.82 -10.58 11.54
C GLU A 9 14.13 -11.49 10.52
N ILE A 10 12.97 -11.04 10.01
CA ILE A 10 12.20 -11.82 9.02
C ILE A 10 12.96 -11.90 7.70
N TYR A 11 13.54 -10.78 7.24
CA TYR A 11 14.19 -10.68 5.95
C TYR A 11 15.71 -10.78 6.02
N ASN A 12 16.26 -10.99 7.23
CA ASN A 12 17.69 -11.14 7.46
C ASN A 12 18.49 -9.97 6.88
N CYS A 13 18.05 -8.74 7.17
CA CYS A 13 18.71 -7.53 6.70
C CYS A 13 19.35 -6.75 7.84
N VAL A 14 20.27 -5.87 7.49
CA VAL A 14 21.02 -5.07 8.46
C VAL A 14 20.88 -3.59 8.14
N ALA A 15 21.08 -2.76 9.18
CA ALA A 15 21.00 -1.32 9.03
C ALA A 15 22.09 -0.78 8.11
N ILE A 16 21.77 0.29 7.39
CA ILE A 16 22.74 1.01 6.58
C ILE A 16 23.69 1.77 7.52
N VAL A 17 24.98 1.60 7.28
CA VAL A 17 26.03 2.27 8.08
C VAL A 17 26.91 3.07 7.12
N SER A 18 27.27 4.29 7.50
CA SER A 18 28.13 5.16 6.69
C SER A 18 29.01 6.00 7.61
N ASN A 19 30.20 6.36 7.12
CA ASN A 19 31.08 7.30 7.81
C ASN A 19 30.56 8.75 7.73
N GLU A 20 29.62 8.99 6.81
CA GLU A 20 28.97 10.27 6.63
C GLU A 20 27.56 10.23 7.21
N GLU A 21 26.94 11.40 7.35
CA GLU A 21 25.55 11.46 7.79
C GLU A 21 24.65 10.76 6.78
N LEU A 22 23.72 9.95 7.28
CA LEU A 22 22.77 9.23 6.44
C LEU A 22 21.75 10.19 5.82
N TYR A 23 21.37 9.92 4.56
CA TYR A 23 20.26 10.62 3.91
C TYR A 23 18.93 10.26 4.59
N PRO A 24 17.92 11.14 4.51
CA PRO A 24 16.61 10.87 5.12
C PRO A 24 16.01 9.51 4.74
N LEU A 25 16.15 9.08 3.48
CA LEU A 25 15.63 7.79 3.02
C LEU A 25 16.35 6.63 3.71
N GLN A 26 17.66 6.75 3.91
CA GLN A 26 18.45 5.73 4.60
C GLN A 26 18.05 5.64 6.08
N LYS A 27 17.81 6.78 6.72
CA LYS A 27 17.32 6.83 8.10
C LYS A 27 15.95 6.16 8.22
N TRP A 28 15.06 6.45 7.28
CA TRP A 28 13.75 5.82 7.25
C TRP A 28 13.86 4.29 7.12
N TYR A 29 14.72 3.81 6.20
CA TYR A 29 14.95 2.37 6.02
C TYR A 29 15.40 1.73 7.33
N ASN A 30 16.38 2.34 8.00
CA ASN A 30 16.89 1.82 9.26
C ASN A 30 15.83 1.78 10.36
N GLN A 31 14.93 2.75 10.39
CA GLN A 31 13.82 2.77 11.32
C GLN A 31 12.79 1.70 10.96
N LEU A 32 12.51 1.54 9.67
CA LEU A 32 11.54 0.57 9.17
C LEU A 32 11.90 -0.85 9.58
N ILE A 33 13.16 -1.25 9.38
CA ILE A 33 13.57 -2.64 9.66
C ILE A 33 13.59 -2.96 11.16
N GLU A 34 13.54 -1.96 12.02
CA GLU A 34 13.41 -2.14 13.47
C GLU A 34 11.95 -2.34 13.91
N LYS A 35 10.99 -2.14 13.02
CA LYS A 35 9.56 -2.32 13.30
C LYS A 35 9.15 -3.77 13.17
N THR A 36 8.14 -4.17 13.94
CA THR A 36 7.39 -5.40 13.68
C THR A 36 6.35 -5.12 12.59
N ILE A 37 5.75 -6.18 12.05
CA ILE A 37 4.71 -6.03 11.01
C ILE A 37 3.56 -5.16 11.51
N ASP A 38 3.14 -5.34 12.76
CA ASP A 38 2.02 -4.59 13.34
C ASP A 38 2.32 -3.09 13.49
N GLU A 39 3.59 -2.72 13.54
CA GLU A 39 4.00 -1.32 13.69
C GLU A 39 4.11 -0.57 12.37
N ILE A 40 3.97 -1.25 11.23
CA ILE A 40 4.01 -0.62 9.91
C ILE A 40 2.76 0.23 9.73
N THR A 41 2.95 1.51 9.40
CA THR A 41 1.85 2.47 9.20
C THR A 41 1.48 2.58 7.72
N ILE A 42 0.36 3.25 7.43
CA ILE A 42 -0.03 3.56 6.05
C ILE A 42 1.07 4.39 5.37
N ALA A 43 1.64 5.36 6.07
CA ALA A 43 2.75 6.17 5.55
C ALA A 43 3.95 5.31 5.17
N ASP A 44 4.28 4.32 6.00
CA ASP A 44 5.35 3.36 5.70
C ASP A 44 5.04 2.57 4.44
N VAL A 45 3.81 2.04 4.32
CA VAL A 45 3.40 1.25 3.16
C VAL A 45 3.52 2.06 1.88
N LEU A 46 3.05 3.30 1.88
CA LEU A 46 3.13 4.19 0.71
C LEU A 46 4.58 4.41 0.30
N LYS A 47 5.45 4.60 1.27
CA LYS A 47 6.88 4.80 1.02
C LYS A 47 7.56 3.51 0.54
N MET A 48 7.21 2.37 1.13
CA MET A 48 7.70 1.07 0.70
C MET A 48 7.36 0.79 -0.76
N ILE A 49 6.13 1.10 -1.17
CA ILE A 49 5.68 0.94 -2.56
C ILE A 49 6.49 1.87 -3.47
N ARG A 50 6.62 3.14 -3.09
CA ARG A 50 7.33 4.13 -3.89
C ARG A 50 8.81 3.78 -4.05
N GLN A 51 9.44 3.27 -2.99
CA GLN A 51 10.85 2.92 -2.99
C GLN A 51 11.12 1.48 -3.41
N LYS A 52 10.06 0.70 -3.64
CA LYS A 52 10.15 -0.74 -4.01
C LYS A 52 10.90 -1.55 -2.95
N GLU A 53 10.66 -1.25 -1.69
CA GLU A 53 11.25 -1.96 -0.55
C GLU A 53 10.23 -2.93 0.06
N PHE A 54 10.63 -4.20 0.21
CA PHE A 54 9.78 -5.25 0.78
C PHE A 54 8.38 -5.25 0.18
N THR A 55 8.30 -5.28 -1.15
CA THR A 55 7.04 -5.06 -1.88
C THR A 55 5.95 -6.07 -1.52
N ASN A 56 6.30 -7.34 -1.28
CA ASN A 56 5.30 -8.32 -0.87
C ASN A 56 4.72 -8.00 0.51
N LEU A 57 5.57 -7.59 1.44
CA LEU A 57 5.11 -7.17 2.76
C LEU A 57 4.26 -5.91 2.66
N ALA A 58 4.71 -4.93 1.85
CA ALA A 58 3.95 -3.71 1.61
C ALA A 58 2.56 -4.02 1.06
N MET A 59 2.47 -4.95 0.10
CA MET A 59 1.19 -5.35 -0.48
C MET A 59 0.28 -6.01 0.55
N SER A 60 0.82 -6.92 1.39
CA SER A 60 0.05 -7.56 2.45
C SER A 60 -0.53 -6.54 3.42
N LYS A 61 0.26 -5.54 3.81
CA LYS A 61 -0.20 -4.49 4.70
C LYS A 61 -1.17 -3.54 4.00
N ALA A 62 -0.95 -3.23 2.72
CA ALA A 62 -1.87 -2.41 1.93
C ALA A 62 -3.25 -3.07 1.88
N ILE A 63 -3.30 -4.37 1.60
CA ILE A 63 -4.55 -5.13 1.56
C ILE A 63 -5.25 -5.06 2.93
N TYR A 64 -4.50 -5.25 4.01
CA TYR A 64 -5.05 -5.15 5.35
C TYR A 64 -5.70 -3.78 5.60
N PHE A 65 -4.97 -2.70 5.30
CA PHE A 65 -5.49 -1.34 5.51
C PHE A 65 -6.70 -1.04 4.63
N LEU A 66 -6.69 -1.52 3.38
CA LEU A 66 -7.80 -1.31 2.45
C LEU A 66 -9.04 -2.12 2.83
N GLN A 67 -8.88 -3.29 3.45
CA GLN A 67 -10.00 -4.05 4.00
C GLN A 67 -10.65 -3.31 5.16
N GLU A 68 -9.87 -2.59 5.94
CA GLU A 68 -10.38 -1.76 7.03
C GLU A 68 -11.01 -0.47 6.53
N ASN A 69 -10.43 0.14 5.50
CA ASN A 69 -10.90 1.40 4.93
C ASN A 69 -10.42 1.56 3.49
N VAL A 70 -11.34 1.46 2.52
CA VAL A 70 -11.00 1.59 1.10
C VAL A 70 -10.51 3.00 0.72
N PHE A 71 -10.76 3.99 1.58
CA PHE A 71 -10.29 5.37 1.35
C PHE A 71 -8.97 5.66 2.06
N ALA A 72 -8.26 4.62 2.53
CA ALA A 72 -7.01 4.79 3.27
C ALA A 72 -5.99 5.62 2.50
N GLY A 73 -5.27 6.47 3.22
CA GLY A 73 -4.22 7.30 2.66
C GLY A 73 -3.58 8.14 3.76
N GLU A 74 -2.46 8.79 3.44
CA GLU A 74 -1.78 9.69 4.35
C GLU A 74 -2.14 11.15 4.04
N LEU A 75 -2.05 11.54 2.78
CA LEU A 75 -2.23 12.92 2.35
C LEU A 75 -3.65 13.21 1.86
N TYR A 76 -4.33 12.21 1.34
CA TYR A 76 -5.70 12.35 0.84
C TYR A 76 -6.40 10.99 0.81
N GLU A 77 -7.75 11.05 0.77
CA GLU A 77 -8.57 9.84 0.71
C GLU A 77 -8.38 9.13 -0.62
N GLY A 78 -8.23 7.80 -0.56
CA GLY A 78 -8.03 6.98 -1.75
C GLY A 78 -6.59 6.87 -2.22
N GLU A 79 -5.66 7.53 -1.52
CA GLU A 79 -4.25 7.55 -1.93
C GLU A 79 -3.65 6.15 -2.04
N LEU A 80 -3.91 5.28 -1.07
CA LEU A 80 -3.33 3.93 -1.08
C LEU A 80 -3.82 3.14 -2.29
N LEU A 81 -5.12 3.19 -2.57
CA LEU A 81 -5.70 2.50 -3.73
C LEU A 81 -5.12 3.05 -5.03
N GLU A 82 -4.94 4.37 -5.12
CA GLU A 82 -4.33 5.00 -6.29
C GLU A 82 -2.90 4.49 -6.52
N LYS A 83 -2.10 4.40 -5.46
CA LYS A 83 -0.72 3.92 -5.59
C LYS A 83 -0.67 2.46 -6.02
N LEU A 84 -1.61 1.64 -5.57
CA LEU A 84 -1.72 0.26 -6.05
C LEU A 84 -2.05 0.22 -7.54
N SER A 85 -2.93 1.11 -8.00
CA SER A 85 -3.34 1.16 -9.42
C SER A 85 -2.18 1.49 -10.35
N GLU A 86 -1.11 2.07 -9.84
CA GLU A 86 0.08 2.43 -10.61
C GLU A 86 1.12 1.31 -10.67
N MET A 87 0.91 0.22 -9.93
CA MET A 87 1.86 -0.89 -9.86
C MET A 87 1.77 -1.80 -11.08
N ASP A 88 2.80 -2.64 -11.27
CA ASP A 88 2.86 -3.60 -12.37
C ASP A 88 1.73 -4.61 -12.28
N SER A 89 1.03 -4.83 -13.41
CA SER A 89 -0.11 -5.75 -13.47
C SER A 89 0.26 -7.20 -13.14
N LEU A 90 1.44 -7.66 -13.57
CA LEU A 90 1.88 -9.02 -13.23
C LEU A 90 2.02 -9.22 -11.73
N PHE A 91 2.56 -8.21 -11.04
CA PHE A 91 2.68 -8.27 -9.59
C PHE A 91 1.29 -8.27 -8.92
N LEU A 92 0.39 -7.42 -9.41
CA LEU A 92 -0.95 -7.28 -8.85
C LEU A 92 -1.79 -8.56 -8.99
N THR A 93 -1.59 -9.34 -10.06
CA THR A 93 -2.37 -10.57 -10.28
C THR A 93 -2.12 -11.63 -9.22
N SER A 94 -0.97 -11.60 -8.55
CA SER A 94 -0.70 -12.51 -7.43
C SER A 94 -1.65 -12.27 -6.25
N TYR A 95 -2.29 -11.11 -6.21
CA TYR A 95 -3.21 -10.72 -5.14
C TYR A 95 -4.63 -10.46 -5.68
N ALA A 96 -4.94 -11.04 -6.85
CA ALA A 96 -6.19 -10.76 -7.57
C ALA A 96 -7.44 -10.98 -6.73
N ASP A 97 -7.51 -12.08 -5.98
CA ASP A 97 -8.70 -12.40 -5.19
C ASP A 97 -8.99 -11.34 -4.13
N ASP A 98 -7.96 -10.94 -3.39
CA ASP A 98 -8.10 -9.90 -2.37
C ASP A 98 -8.41 -8.55 -3.00
N LEU A 99 -7.74 -8.21 -4.10
CA LEU A 99 -7.95 -6.93 -4.78
C LEU A 99 -9.34 -6.83 -5.39
N LYS A 100 -9.87 -7.92 -5.95
CA LYS A 100 -11.25 -7.92 -6.48
C LYS A 100 -12.28 -7.65 -5.39
N LYS A 101 -12.08 -8.21 -4.21
CA LYS A 101 -12.96 -7.95 -3.06
C LYS A 101 -12.88 -6.49 -2.61
N ILE A 102 -11.68 -5.95 -2.57
CA ILE A 102 -11.46 -4.55 -2.21
C ILE A 102 -12.11 -3.64 -3.24
N ILE A 103 -11.94 -3.92 -4.53
CA ILE A 103 -12.55 -3.16 -5.63
C ILE A 103 -14.07 -3.14 -5.49
N LYS A 104 -14.67 -4.32 -5.26
CA LYS A 104 -16.13 -4.42 -5.10
C LYS A 104 -16.60 -3.57 -3.92
N ASN A 105 -15.92 -3.65 -2.78
CA ASN A 105 -16.26 -2.86 -1.61
C ASN A 105 -16.06 -1.36 -1.86
N ALA A 106 -14.99 -0.98 -2.56
CA ALA A 106 -14.72 0.40 -2.91
C ALA A 106 -15.83 0.99 -3.79
N LEU A 107 -16.32 0.23 -4.76
CA LEU A 107 -17.43 0.67 -5.61
C LEU A 107 -18.70 0.90 -4.80
N LEU A 108 -19.01 -0.01 -3.86
CA LEU A 108 -20.19 0.13 -3.00
C LEU A 108 -20.04 1.35 -2.07
N LYS A 109 -18.88 1.53 -1.46
CA LYS A 109 -18.63 2.63 -0.53
C LYS A 109 -18.60 3.99 -1.23
N SER A 110 -18.13 4.03 -2.48
CA SER A 110 -18.06 5.29 -3.25
C SER A 110 -19.42 5.91 -3.50
N LYS A 111 -20.47 5.10 -3.55
CA LYS A 111 -21.84 5.56 -3.81
C LYS A 111 -22.46 6.31 -2.63
N ILE A 112 -21.97 6.03 -1.41
CA ILE A 112 -22.54 6.61 -0.18
C ILE A 112 -21.53 7.47 0.55
N HIS A 113 -20.34 7.66 0.00
CA HIS A 113 -19.29 8.48 0.61
C HIS A 113 -19.64 9.97 0.47
N ASP A 114 -19.29 10.73 1.50
CA ASP A 114 -19.48 12.18 1.50
C ASP A 114 -18.26 12.83 0.85
N TRP A 115 -18.36 13.07 -0.45
CA TRP A 115 -17.25 13.62 -1.23
C TRP A 115 -17.07 15.11 -0.97
N THR A 116 -15.80 15.57 -0.99
CA THR A 116 -15.46 16.96 -0.64
C THR A 116 -15.77 17.93 -1.77
N TYR A 117 -15.60 17.52 -3.03
CA TYR A 117 -15.82 18.39 -4.18
C TYR A 117 -16.40 17.60 -5.35
N ASP A 118 -17.01 18.34 -6.30
CA ASP A 118 -17.56 17.74 -7.53
C ASP A 118 -16.43 17.13 -8.35
N GLY A 119 -16.64 15.91 -8.81
CA GLY A 119 -15.64 15.21 -9.61
C GLY A 119 -14.73 14.27 -8.81
N GLU A 120 -14.66 14.43 -7.49
CA GLU A 120 -13.82 13.56 -6.65
C GLU A 120 -14.27 12.09 -6.74
N GLU A 121 -15.59 11.87 -6.74
CA GLU A 121 -16.15 10.52 -6.89
C GLU A 121 -15.70 9.89 -8.22
N LYS A 122 -15.75 10.67 -9.30
CA LYS A 122 -15.32 10.20 -10.62
C LYS A 122 -13.83 9.86 -10.63
N GLU A 123 -13.01 10.72 -10.04
CA GLU A 123 -11.56 10.47 -9.91
C GLU A 123 -11.29 9.15 -9.19
N PHE A 124 -12.02 8.91 -8.09
CA PHE A 124 -11.88 7.68 -7.32
C PHE A 124 -12.31 6.46 -8.15
N LYS A 125 -13.43 6.56 -8.87
CA LYS A 125 -13.90 5.47 -9.74
C LYS A 125 -12.92 5.18 -10.88
N ASP A 126 -12.28 6.20 -11.43
CA ASP A 126 -11.27 6.02 -12.48
C ASP A 126 -10.07 5.22 -11.95
N ILE A 127 -9.66 5.49 -10.72
CA ILE A 127 -8.59 4.73 -10.05
C ILE A 127 -8.98 3.26 -9.89
N ILE A 128 -10.22 3.02 -9.47
CA ILE A 128 -10.75 1.66 -9.31
C ILE A 128 -10.76 0.93 -10.65
N ASP A 129 -11.20 1.60 -11.71
CA ASP A 129 -11.25 1.02 -13.05
C ASP A 129 -9.84 0.66 -13.55
N ASP A 130 -8.86 1.55 -13.35
CA ASP A 130 -7.48 1.29 -13.71
C ASP A 130 -6.92 0.07 -12.98
N LEU A 131 -7.18 -0.01 -11.68
CA LEU A 131 -6.73 -1.15 -10.89
C LEU A 131 -7.39 -2.43 -11.35
N TYR A 132 -8.70 -2.39 -11.60
CA TYR A 132 -9.45 -3.56 -12.06
C TYR A 132 -8.90 -4.08 -13.38
N GLN A 133 -8.63 -3.19 -14.34
CA GLN A 133 -8.07 -3.57 -15.64
C GLN A 133 -6.73 -4.29 -15.47
N LYS A 134 -5.87 -3.78 -14.61
CA LYS A 134 -4.57 -4.41 -14.37
C LYS A 134 -4.69 -5.76 -13.71
N VAL A 135 -5.64 -5.93 -12.80
CA VAL A 135 -5.84 -7.19 -12.08
C VAL A 135 -6.35 -8.28 -13.03
N VAL A 136 -7.19 -7.94 -14.02
CA VAL A 136 -7.77 -8.92 -14.94
C VAL A 136 -6.96 -9.16 -16.20
N GLU A 137 -6.16 -8.17 -16.65
CA GLU A 137 -5.41 -8.25 -17.91
C GLU A 137 -4.36 -9.36 -17.95
N ALA A 138 -3.76 -9.67 -16.82
CA ALA A 138 -2.67 -10.64 -16.75
C ALA A 138 -3.14 -12.08 -16.52
N VAL A 139 -4.42 -12.32 -16.61
CA VAL A 139 -5.02 -13.65 -16.46
C VAL A 139 -5.01 -14.39 -17.78
#